data_bb6e027e540245238b84681b0db75ac5
#
_entry.id   bb6e027e540245238b84681b0db75ac5
#
_cell.length_a   1.000
_cell.length_b   1.000
_cell.length_c   1.000
_cell.angle_alpha   90.00
_cell.angle_beta   90.00
_cell.angle_gamma   90.00
#
_symmetry.space_group_name_H-M   'P 1'
#
loop_
_entity.id
_entity.type
_entity.pdbx_description
1 polymer ?
#
loop_
_entity_poly.entity_id
_entity_poly.type
_entity_poly.pdbx_seq_one_letter_code
_entity_poly.pdbx_strand_id
1 'polypeptide(L)'
;PPGRMAVRALPVFAGCGAMSRQGRYWILFVIVAVGLAISWGQVGRKTQQALESEPVLLLVTETPCTPMASPCAAVGRDRALVVGPDGQGLRIRQTGIPVSQIIGVEALFVGPDGRTSGPAKLLPDDGAWVVSEVPSELRMLRIRVVGSGEVTVVEVPL
;
A
#
# COMPACT_ATOMS: atom_id res chain seq x y z
N PRO A 1 53.36 5.14 21.07
CA PRO A 1 53.20 3.79 21.58
C PRO A 1 51.87 3.22 21.11
N PRO A 2 51.87 2.10 20.31
CA PRO A 2 50.64 1.52 19.85
C PRO A 2 50.07 0.59 20.92
N GLY A 3 48.81 0.85 21.29
CA GLY A 3 48.07 0.02 22.23
C GLY A 3 47.78 -1.37 21.63
N ARG A 4 48.28 -2.38 22.30
CA ARG A 4 47.95 -3.79 22.01
C ARG A 4 46.52 -4.07 22.42
N MET A 5 45.61 -4.27 21.44
CA MET A 5 44.31 -4.87 21.68
C MET A 5 44.51 -6.35 22.05
N ALA A 6 44.22 -6.68 23.28
CA ALA A 6 44.21 -8.09 23.74
C ALA A 6 42.95 -8.76 23.15
N VAL A 7 43.18 -9.64 22.21
CA VAL A 7 42.14 -10.55 21.69
C VAL A 7 41.81 -11.55 22.80
N ARG A 8 40.65 -11.39 23.40
CA ARG A 8 40.11 -12.31 24.40
C ARG A 8 39.65 -13.56 23.67
N ALA A 9 40.43 -14.63 23.79
CA ALA A 9 40.07 -15.97 23.28
C ALA A 9 38.79 -16.44 23.98
N LEU A 10 37.76 -16.71 23.20
CA LEU A 10 36.53 -17.33 23.68
C LEU A 10 36.85 -18.81 24.04
N PRO A 11 36.33 -19.33 25.15
CA PRO A 11 36.53 -20.70 25.53
C PRO A 11 35.86 -21.63 24.48
N VAL A 12 36.67 -22.43 23.82
CA VAL A 12 36.24 -23.55 22.97
C VAL A 12 35.57 -24.57 23.88
N PHE A 13 34.26 -24.69 23.80
CA PHE A 13 33.49 -25.75 24.45
C PHE A 13 33.82 -27.09 23.76
N ALA A 14 34.94 -27.70 24.13
CA ALA A 14 35.26 -29.08 23.82
C ALA A 14 34.62 -29.98 24.89
N GLY A 15 33.37 -30.31 24.71
CA GLY A 15 32.60 -31.23 25.54
C GLY A 15 31.70 -32.11 24.67
N CYS A 16 32.31 -32.95 23.81
CA CYS A 16 31.60 -34.00 23.09
C CYS A 16 31.40 -35.21 24.00
N GLY A 17 30.65 -35.06 25.10
CA GLY A 17 30.10 -36.16 25.87
C GLY A 17 29.09 -36.91 25.01
N ALA A 18 29.19 -38.24 24.94
CA ALA A 18 28.26 -39.11 24.20
C ALA A 18 26.84 -38.85 24.67
N MET A 19 26.10 -38.03 23.94
CA MET A 19 24.69 -37.70 24.20
C MET A 19 23.88 -38.98 24.16
N SER A 20 23.16 -39.28 25.26
CA SER A 20 22.24 -40.41 25.31
C SER A 20 21.19 -40.27 24.17
N ARG A 21 20.69 -41.41 23.65
CA ARG A 21 19.65 -41.40 22.61
C ARG A 21 18.49 -40.45 22.95
N GLN A 22 18.10 -40.42 24.20
CA GLN A 22 17.03 -39.59 24.73
C GLN A 22 17.37 -38.09 24.65
N GLY A 23 18.62 -37.68 24.87
CA GLY A 23 19.06 -36.29 24.73
C GLY A 23 18.97 -35.77 23.28
N ARG A 24 19.22 -36.62 22.30
CA ARG A 24 19.09 -36.25 20.86
C ARG A 24 17.65 -35.97 20.47
N TYR A 25 16.67 -36.72 20.96
CA TYR A 25 15.26 -36.48 20.72
C TYR A 25 14.78 -35.16 21.34
N TRP A 26 15.26 -34.83 22.55
CA TRP A 26 14.93 -33.57 23.20
C TRP A 26 15.45 -32.35 22.44
N ILE A 27 16.67 -32.41 21.90
CA ILE A 27 17.23 -31.33 21.07
C ILE A 27 16.43 -31.17 19.79
N LEU A 28 16.10 -32.28 19.13
CA LEU A 28 15.29 -32.24 17.92
C LEU A 28 13.89 -31.65 18.19
N PHE A 29 13.28 -32.02 19.29
CA PHE A 29 11.97 -31.48 19.71
C PHE A 29 12.06 -29.98 19.96
N VAL A 30 13.09 -29.50 20.66
CA VAL A 30 13.28 -28.07 20.92
C VAL A 30 13.47 -27.29 19.62
N ILE A 31 14.29 -27.81 18.70
CA ILE A 31 14.51 -27.17 17.38
C ILE A 31 13.21 -27.04 16.60
N VAL A 32 12.41 -28.11 16.56
CA VAL A 32 11.12 -28.11 15.86
C VAL A 32 10.13 -27.15 16.54
N ALA A 33 10.07 -27.16 17.87
CA ALA A 33 9.19 -26.27 18.63
C ALA A 33 9.55 -24.79 18.41
N VAL A 34 10.83 -24.44 18.43
CA VAL A 34 11.31 -23.08 18.14
C VAL A 34 11.03 -22.70 16.69
N GLY A 35 11.27 -23.60 15.73
CA GLY A 35 10.94 -23.37 14.32
C GLY A 35 9.46 -23.10 14.09
N LEU A 36 8.58 -23.87 14.73
CA LEU A 36 7.14 -23.64 14.69
C LEU A 36 6.76 -22.30 15.33
N ALA A 37 7.31 -21.96 16.49
CA ALA A 37 7.01 -20.69 17.15
C ALA A 37 7.41 -19.47 16.30
N ILE A 38 8.57 -19.53 15.64
CA ILE A 38 9.03 -18.48 14.72
C ILE A 38 8.10 -18.39 13.51
N SER A 39 7.72 -19.53 12.93
CA SER A 39 6.80 -19.60 11.79
C SER A 39 5.42 -18.98 12.11
N TRP A 40 4.86 -19.33 13.26
CA TRP A 40 3.59 -18.77 13.72
C TRP A 40 3.68 -17.26 14.01
N GLY A 41 4.80 -16.81 14.56
CA GLY A 41 5.04 -15.38 14.80
C GLY A 41 5.07 -14.55 13.51
N GLN A 42 5.60 -15.11 12.42
CA GLN A 42 5.61 -14.45 11.12
C GLN A 42 4.23 -14.43 10.45
N VAL A 43 3.46 -15.51 10.57
CA VAL A 43 2.07 -15.56 10.08
C VAL A 43 1.20 -14.55 10.83
N GLY A 44 1.32 -14.49 12.16
CA GLY A 44 0.57 -13.54 12.97
C GLY A 44 0.81 -12.08 12.56
N ARG A 45 2.06 -11.70 12.30
CA ARG A 45 2.39 -10.32 11.85
C ARG A 45 1.77 -9.98 10.49
N LYS A 46 1.81 -10.91 9.53
CA LYS A 46 1.20 -10.70 8.22
C LYS A 46 -0.32 -10.60 8.30
N THR A 47 -0.93 -11.40 9.16
CA THR A 47 -2.38 -11.35 9.38
C THR A 47 -2.80 -10.05 10.05
N GLN A 48 -2.05 -9.55 11.01
CA GLN A 48 -2.31 -8.24 11.62
C GLN A 48 -2.16 -7.10 10.61
N GLN A 49 -1.12 -7.11 9.79
CA GLN A 49 -0.95 -6.12 8.73
C GLN A 49 -2.08 -6.15 7.69
N ALA A 50 -2.62 -7.34 7.39
CA ALA A 50 -3.76 -7.47 6.49
C ALA A 50 -5.08 -7.00 7.13
N LEU A 51 -5.23 -7.14 8.45
CA LEU A 51 -6.39 -6.65 9.19
C LEU A 51 -6.34 -5.14 9.48
N GLU A 52 -5.14 -4.57 9.59
CA GLU A 52 -4.90 -3.13 9.74
C GLU A 52 -4.93 -2.39 8.40
N SER A 53 -4.92 -3.10 7.27
CA SER A 53 -5.09 -2.49 5.96
C SER A 53 -6.53 -2.00 5.83
N GLU A 54 -6.72 -0.71 5.70
CA GLU A 54 -8.03 -0.14 5.39
C GLU A 54 -8.62 -0.84 4.15
N PRO A 55 -9.90 -1.23 4.20
CA PRO A 55 -10.53 -1.89 3.06
C PRO A 55 -10.44 -0.96 1.84
N VAL A 56 -9.80 -1.46 0.79
CA VAL A 56 -9.65 -0.72 -0.47
C VAL A 56 -10.77 -1.13 -1.41
N LEU A 57 -11.62 -0.20 -1.76
CA LEU A 57 -12.66 -0.37 -2.77
C LEU A 57 -12.14 0.12 -4.13
N LEU A 58 -12.01 -0.80 -5.08
CA LEU A 58 -11.67 -0.48 -6.45
C LEU A 58 -12.94 -0.16 -7.23
N LEU A 59 -13.02 1.03 -7.80
CA LEU A 59 -14.03 1.39 -8.79
C LEU A 59 -13.47 1.18 -10.20
N VAL A 60 -14.30 0.65 -11.07
CA VAL A 60 -13.95 0.38 -12.46
C VAL A 60 -14.69 1.36 -13.36
N THR A 61 -14.02 1.90 -14.36
CA THR A 61 -14.66 2.69 -15.42
C THR A 61 -15.54 1.78 -16.27
N GLU A 62 -16.80 2.17 -16.48
CA GLU A 62 -17.79 1.35 -17.22
C GLU A 62 -17.43 1.22 -18.71
N THR A 63 -16.77 2.22 -19.26
CA THR A 63 -16.36 2.24 -20.67
C THR A 63 -14.95 2.81 -20.82
N PRO A 64 -14.21 2.42 -21.86
CA PRO A 64 -12.98 3.11 -22.22
C PRO A 64 -13.26 4.60 -22.44
N CYS A 65 -12.58 5.46 -21.73
CA CYS A 65 -12.81 6.90 -21.77
C CYS A 65 -11.50 7.65 -21.69
N THR A 66 -11.51 8.90 -22.18
CA THR A 66 -10.37 9.81 -22.12
C THR A 66 -10.80 11.04 -21.31
N PRO A 67 -10.43 11.16 -20.04
CA PRO A 67 -10.95 12.20 -19.14
C PRO A 67 -10.57 13.62 -19.56
N MET A 68 -9.56 13.79 -20.40
CA MET A 68 -9.20 15.09 -21.00
C MET A 68 -10.17 15.52 -22.11
N ALA A 69 -10.89 14.60 -22.72
CA ALA A 69 -11.82 14.89 -23.82
C ALA A 69 -13.30 14.84 -23.36
N SER A 70 -13.63 13.91 -22.49
CA SER A 70 -15.00 13.70 -22.00
C SER A 70 -15.00 13.17 -20.57
N PRO A 71 -16.04 13.45 -19.77
CA PRO A 71 -16.12 12.91 -18.42
C PRO A 71 -16.14 11.38 -18.41
N CYS A 72 -15.33 10.81 -17.52
CA CYS A 72 -15.24 9.39 -17.24
C CYS A 72 -15.91 9.10 -15.91
N ALA A 73 -16.78 8.12 -15.86
CA ALA A 73 -17.42 7.67 -14.62
C ALA A 73 -16.88 6.30 -14.22
N ALA A 74 -16.46 6.19 -12.98
CA ALA A 74 -16.17 4.92 -12.32
C ALA A 74 -17.26 4.69 -11.28
N VAL A 75 -17.96 3.58 -11.40
CA VAL A 75 -19.15 3.29 -10.59
C VAL A 75 -18.91 2.06 -9.73
N GLY A 76 -19.27 2.15 -8.46
CA GLY A 76 -19.34 1.06 -7.51
C GLY A 76 -20.77 0.78 -7.09
N ARG A 77 -20.92 0.00 -6.04
CA ARG A 77 -22.24 -0.40 -5.54
C ARG A 77 -23.07 0.77 -4.98
N ASP A 78 -22.41 1.65 -4.25
CA ASP A 78 -23.02 2.72 -3.43
C ASP A 78 -22.37 4.09 -3.69
N ARG A 79 -21.40 4.15 -4.58
CA ARG A 79 -20.63 5.36 -4.88
C ARG A 79 -20.21 5.44 -6.32
N ALA A 80 -19.97 6.64 -6.79
CA ALA A 80 -19.40 6.89 -8.09
C ALA A 80 -18.38 8.02 -8.03
N LEU A 81 -17.42 7.97 -8.92
CA LEU A 81 -16.41 9.00 -9.10
C LEU A 81 -16.39 9.39 -10.57
N VAL A 82 -16.55 10.67 -10.83
CA VAL A 82 -16.55 11.24 -12.18
C VAL A 82 -15.32 12.12 -12.33
N VAL A 83 -14.54 11.84 -13.36
CA VAL A 83 -13.36 12.62 -13.73
C VAL A 83 -13.58 13.22 -15.09
N GLY A 84 -13.47 14.53 -15.22
CA GLY A 84 -13.70 15.23 -16.48
C GLY A 84 -12.78 16.41 -16.68
N PRO A 85 -12.74 16.99 -17.87
CA PRO A 85 -11.87 18.11 -18.19
C PRO A 85 -12.29 19.36 -17.42
N ASP A 86 -11.29 20.14 -17.00
CA ASP A 86 -11.45 21.45 -16.38
C ASP A 86 -10.30 22.39 -16.83
N GLY A 87 -10.53 23.09 -17.94
CA GLY A 87 -9.49 23.89 -18.57
C GLY A 87 -8.32 23.04 -19.07
N GLN A 88 -7.14 23.25 -18.49
CA GLN A 88 -5.94 22.43 -18.78
C GLN A 88 -5.76 21.28 -17.78
N GLY A 89 -6.68 21.14 -16.85
CA GLY A 89 -6.63 20.14 -15.78
C GLY A 89 -7.81 19.19 -15.80
N LEU A 90 -8.01 18.53 -14.67
CA LEU A 90 -9.10 17.59 -14.46
C LEU A 90 -9.88 17.96 -13.21
N ARG A 91 -11.20 17.85 -13.29
CA ARG A 91 -12.12 18.00 -12.17
C ARG A 91 -12.65 16.63 -11.76
N ILE A 92 -12.54 16.35 -10.48
CA ILE A 92 -12.96 15.11 -9.86
C ILE A 92 -14.18 15.40 -9.00
N ARG A 93 -15.29 14.72 -9.27
CA ARG A 93 -16.50 14.75 -8.44
C ARG A 93 -16.79 13.36 -7.93
N GLN A 94 -17.23 13.27 -6.70
CA GLN A 94 -17.64 12.01 -6.10
C GLN A 94 -19.09 12.09 -5.62
N THR A 95 -19.78 10.96 -5.61
CA THR A 95 -21.12 10.78 -5.02
C THR A 95 -21.12 9.48 -4.19
N GLY A 96 -21.98 9.44 -3.18
CA GLY A 96 -22.13 8.27 -2.30
C GLY A 96 -21.29 8.32 -1.03
N ILE A 97 -20.24 9.15 -0.96
CA ILE A 97 -19.47 9.36 0.28
C ILE A 97 -19.82 10.74 0.83
N PRO A 98 -20.32 10.85 2.06
CA PRO A 98 -20.55 12.16 2.70
C PRO A 98 -19.23 12.95 2.78
N VAL A 99 -19.24 14.20 2.38
CA VAL A 99 -18.04 15.07 2.38
C VAL A 99 -17.37 15.12 3.75
N SER A 100 -18.17 15.06 4.82
CA SER A 100 -17.69 15.03 6.21
C SER A 100 -16.88 13.78 6.56
N GLN A 101 -16.99 12.71 5.79
CA GLN A 101 -16.25 11.47 5.96
C GLN A 101 -15.00 11.41 5.10
N ILE A 102 -14.81 12.36 4.19
CA ILE A 102 -13.63 12.42 3.33
C ILE A 102 -12.50 13.13 4.08
N ILE A 103 -11.43 12.41 4.36
CA ILE A 103 -10.22 12.93 5.00
C ILE A 103 -9.34 13.63 3.96
N GLY A 104 -9.31 13.10 2.74
CA GLY A 104 -8.53 13.68 1.65
C GLY A 104 -8.71 12.95 0.33
N VAL A 105 -8.33 13.64 -0.74
CA VAL A 105 -8.27 13.08 -2.08
C VAL A 105 -6.86 13.27 -2.61
N GLU A 106 -6.29 12.21 -3.18
CA GLU A 106 -4.93 12.16 -3.68
C GLU A 106 -4.93 11.70 -5.14
N ALA A 107 -4.10 12.32 -5.94
CA ALA A 107 -3.84 11.91 -7.31
C ALA A 107 -2.41 11.32 -7.44
N LEU A 108 -2.31 10.15 -8.04
CA LEU A 108 -1.05 9.54 -8.42
C LEU A 108 -1.01 9.45 -9.94
N PHE A 109 0.07 9.91 -10.51
CA PHE A 109 0.28 9.88 -11.96
C PHE A 109 1.19 8.72 -12.32
N VAL A 110 0.80 7.92 -13.28
CA VAL A 110 1.57 6.77 -13.77
C VAL A 110 2.05 7.06 -15.18
N GLY A 111 3.36 7.14 -15.35
CA GLY A 111 4.00 7.33 -16.63
C GLY A 111 3.98 6.09 -17.52
N PRO A 112 4.38 6.21 -18.79
CA PRO A 112 4.46 5.09 -19.73
C PRO A 112 5.50 4.04 -19.32
N ASP A 113 6.50 4.42 -18.54
CA ASP A 113 7.51 3.55 -17.95
C ASP A 113 7.05 2.82 -16.68
N GLY A 114 5.81 3.05 -16.25
CA GLY A 114 5.23 2.51 -15.02
C GLY A 114 5.68 3.22 -13.74
N ARG A 115 6.50 4.26 -13.84
CA ARG A 115 6.86 5.07 -12.68
C ARG A 115 5.69 5.89 -12.22
N THR A 116 5.51 5.94 -10.92
CA THR A 116 4.48 6.76 -10.28
C THR A 116 5.08 8.04 -9.74
N SER A 117 4.41 9.17 -9.97
CA SER A 117 4.67 10.45 -9.34
C SER A 117 3.48 10.86 -8.46
N GLY A 118 3.74 11.52 -7.36
CA GLY A 118 2.76 11.83 -6.35
C GLY A 118 3.01 11.02 -5.07
N PRO A 119 2.03 10.96 -4.15
CA PRO A 119 0.66 11.50 -4.29
C PRO A 119 0.60 13.03 -4.20
N ALA A 120 -0.10 13.66 -5.13
CA ALA A 120 -0.49 15.06 -5.03
C ALA A 120 -1.80 15.14 -4.23
N LYS A 121 -1.77 15.87 -3.12
CA LYS A 121 -2.95 16.13 -2.30
C LYS A 121 -3.83 17.17 -3.01
N LEU A 122 -5.09 16.82 -3.26
CA LEU A 122 -6.01 17.70 -3.94
C LEU A 122 -6.81 18.52 -2.92
N LEU A 123 -6.97 19.79 -3.20
CA LEU A 123 -7.80 20.67 -2.39
C LEU A 123 -9.24 20.66 -2.92
N PRO A 124 -10.23 20.70 -2.03
CA PRO A 124 -11.62 20.80 -2.44
C PRO A 124 -11.90 22.18 -3.06
N ASP A 125 -12.63 22.17 -4.16
CA ASP A 125 -13.10 23.33 -4.86
C ASP A 125 -14.57 23.14 -5.24
N ASP A 126 -15.48 23.89 -4.59
CA ASP A 126 -16.94 23.85 -4.81
C ASP A 126 -17.51 22.41 -4.93
N GLY A 127 -17.21 21.57 -3.93
CA GLY A 127 -17.69 20.19 -3.88
C GLY A 127 -17.03 19.23 -4.89
N ALA A 128 -15.95 19.65 -5.49
CA ALA A 128 -15.09 18.86 -6.38
C ALA A 128 -13.63 18.98 -5.94
N TRP A 129 -12.76 18.23 -6.58
CA TRP A 129 -11.31 18.35 -6.44
C TRP A 129 -10.70 18.60 -7.81
N VAL A 130 -9.72 19.48 -7.87
CA VAL A 130 -9.11 19.91 -9.12
C VAL A 130 -7.64 19.47 -9.18
N VAL A 131 -7.28 18.87 -10.29
CA VAL A 131 -5.90 18.63 -10.71
C VAL A 131 -5.56 19.72 -11.71
N SER A 132 -4.82 20.74 -11.29
CA SER A 132 -4.54 21.94 -12.11
C SER A 132 -3.59 21.66 -13.28
N GLU A 133 -2.67 20.72 -13.11
CA GLU A 133 -1.68 20.38 -14.13
C GLU A 133 -1.63 18.87 -14.30
N VAL A 134 -1.90 18.42 -15.51
CA VAL A 134 -1.77 17.02 -15.90
C VAL A 134 -0.51 16.92 -16.78
N PRO A 135 0.51 16.18 -16.35
CA PRO A 135 1.71 15.98 -17.19
C PRO A 135 1.34 15.35 -18.53
N SER A 136 1.99 15.79 -19.61
CA SER A 136 1.66 15.39 -20.99
C SER A 136 2.00 13.92 -21.32
N GLU A 137 2.88 13.31 -20.54
CA GLU A 137 3.36 11.93 -20.79
C GLU A 137 2.81 10.97 -19.72
N LEU A 138 1.49 10.91 -19.58
CA LEU A 138 0.86 10.00 -18.63
C LEU A 138 0.11 8.87 -19.34
N ARG A 139 0.18 7.70 -18.74
CA ARG A 139 -0.60 6.53 -19.16
C ARG A 139 -1.88 6.37 -18.34
N MET A 140 -1.82 6.70 -17.07
CA MET A 140 -2.92 6.44 -16.14
C MET A 140 -2.90 7.43 -14.99
N LEU A 141 -4.08 7.82 -14.57
CA LEU A 141 -4.33 8.57 -13.34
C LEU A 141 -4.97 7.63 -12.33
N ARG A 142 -4.35 7.49 -11.17
CA ARG A 142 -4.92 6.78 -10.03
C ARG A 142 -5.37 7.80 -9.00
N ILE A 143 -6.65 7.79 -8.67
CA ILE A 143 -7.25 8.67 -7.68
C ILE A 143 -7.55 7.84 -6.44
N ARG A 144 -7.15 8.35 -5.27
CA ARG A 144 -7.44 7.77 -3.97
C ARG A 144 -8.30 8.75 -3.18
N VAL A 145 -9.50 8.33 -2.83
CA VAL A 145 -10.36 9.03 -1.89
C VAL A 145 -10.25 8.34 -0.55
N VAL A 146 -9.64 9.02 0.40
CA VAL A 146 -9.40 8.52 1.75
C VAL A 146 -10.58 8.92 2.63
N GLY A 147 -11.34 7.96 3.06
CA GLY A 147 -12.46 8.13 3.99
C GLY A 147 -12.12 7.73 5.42
N SER A 148 -13.06 7.88 6.34
CA SER A 148 -12.89 7.57 7.78
C SER A 148 -12.97 6.06 8.12
N GLY A 149 -12.63 5.18 7.24
CA GLY A 149 -12.65 3.74 7.48
C GLY A 149 -12.46 2.90 6.23
N GLU A 150 -12.28 3.55 5.10
CA GLU A 150 -12.03 2.87 3.82
C GLU A 150 -11.34 3.80 2.84
N VAL A 151 -10.65 3.22 1.89
CA VAL A 151 -10.02 3.94 0.79
C VAL A 151 -10.70 3.50 -0.52
N THR A 152 -11.21 4.46 -1.27
CA THR A 152 -11.73 4.23 -2.61
C THR A 152 -10.65 4.57 -3.63
N VAL A 153 -10.36 3.65 -4.53
CA VAL A 153 -9.33 3.82 -5.57
C VAL A 153 -9.98 3.70 -6.94
N VAL A 154 -9.65 4.61 -7.81
CA VAL A 154 -10.06 4.62 -9.23
C VAL A 154 -8.84 4.73 -10.11
N GLU A 155 -8.77 3.92 -11.14
CA GLU A 155 -7.76 4.00 -12.19
C GLU A 155 -8.44 4.45 -13.49
N VAL A 156 -7.95 5.57 -14.01
CA VAL A 156 -8.46 6.17 -15.25
C VAL A 156 -7.33 6.25 -16.27
N PRO A 157 -7.46 5.63 -17.44
CA PRO A 157 -6.49 5.79 -18.53
C PRO A 157 -6.52 7.23 -19.05
N LEU A 158 -5.36 7.73 -19.48
CA LEU A 158 -5.18 9.10 -20.01
C LEU A 158 -4.73 9.07 -21.46
#